data_bfec84f5879b1fdaed156e8f90e3860e
#
_entry.id   bfec84f5879b1fdaed156e8f90e3860e
#
_cell.length_a   1.000
_cell.length_b   1.000
_cell.length_c   1.000
_cell.angle_alpha   90.00
_cell.angle_beta   90.00
_cell.angle_gamma   90.00
#
_symmetry.space_group_name_H-M   'P 1'
#
loop_
_entity.id
_entity.type
_entity.pdbx_description
1 polymer ?
#
loop_
_entity_poly.entity_id
_entity_poly.type
_entity_poly.pdbx_seq_one_letter_code
_entity_poly.pdbx_strand_id
1 'polypeptide(L)'
;MGHTNAVMDVDYSPTGTEFVSGSYDRSLRIFPVEAHRSREIYHTKRMQQVLSVLWSLDDKFVLSGSDEMNIRVWKANASEKLGPLRPREKAALDYNARLIETYSEHPEVRRIAKHRFVPKSIYSAANEHKAIRLSQRRKEENRRKHSKPGSVPYVPENLKHMVKESAPPAVPARNSNSV
;
A
#
# COMPACT_ATOMS: atom_id res chain seq x y z
N MET A 1 5.81 4.46 -0.38
CA MET A 1 4.68 5.27 -0.87
C MET A 1 3.45 4.38 -0.99
N GLY A 2 2.34 4.79 -0.38
CA GLY A 2 1.05 4.12 -0.46
C GLY A 2 0.10 4.79 -1.47
N HIS A 3 -1.16 4.40 -1.42
CA HIS A 3 -2.23 5.02 -2.19
C HIS A 3 -2.40 6.52 -1.84
N THR A 4 -2.87 7.30 -2.80
CA THR A 4 -3.12 8.74 -2.63
C THR A 4 -4.60 9.07 -2.41
N ASN A 5 -5.46 8.07 -2.49
CA ASN A 5 -6.89 8.20 -2.24
C ASN A 5 -7.38 7.01 -1.41
N ALA A 6 -8.68 6.96 -1.12
CA ALA A 6 -9.29 5.91 -0.31
C ALA A 6 -8.98 4.50 -0.86
N VAL A 7 -8.63 3.60 0.03
CA VAL A 7 -8.52 2.17 -0.26
C VAL A 7 -9.89 1.56 -0.04
N MET A 8 -10.41 0.89 -1.04
CA MET A 8 -11.76 0.34 -1.02
C MET A 8 -11.79 -1.12 -0.61
N ASP A 9 -10.77 -1.86 -1.04
CA ASP A 9 -10.75 -3.30 -0.81
C ASP A 9 -9.32 -3.80 -0.70
N VAL A 10 -9.13 -4.87 0.08
CA VAL A 10 -7.84 -5.51 0.35
C VAL A 10 -8.06 -7.01 0.41
N ASP A 11 -7.22 -7.76 -0.28
CA ASP A 11 -7.24 -9.21 -0.23
C ASP A 11 -5.83 -9.77 -0.06
N TYR A 12 -5.70 -10.88 0.67
CA TYR A 12 -4.42 -11.55 0.90
C TYR A 12 -4.14 -12.60 -0.16
N SER A 13 -2.86 -12.78 -0.47
CA SER A 13 -2.42 -13.92 -1.25
C SER A 13 -2.69 -15.23 -0.49
N PRO A 14 -2.94 -16.35 -1.20
CA PRO A 14 -3.11 -17.65 -0.57
C PRO A 14 -1.89 -18.09 0.28
N THR A 15 -0.72 -17.59 -0.07
CA THR A 15 0.53 -17.83 0.68
C THR A 15 0.65 -16.99 1.96
N GLY A 16 -0.17 -15.96 2.13
CA GLY A 16 -0.15 -15.05 3.28
C GLY A 16 1.07 -14.11 3.32
N THR A 17 1.94 -14.15 2.32
CA THR A 17 3.16 -13.33 2.27
C THR A 17 2.96 -11.95 1.67
N GLU A 18 1.92 -11.79 0.87
CA GLU A 18 1.58 -10.55 0.16
C GLU A 18 0.09 -10.24 0.29
N PHE A 19 -0.27 -9.00 0.03
CA PHE A 19 -1.66 -8.58 -0.11
C PHE A 19 -1.81 -7.59 -1.26
N VAL A 20 -2.98 -7.56 -1.87
CA VAL A 20 -3.36 -6.60 -2.90
C VAL A 20 -4.32 -5.57 -2.32
N SER A 21 -4.21 -4.33 -2.75
CA SER A 21 -5.14 -3.26 -2.39
C SER A 21 -5.61 -2.50 -3.61
N GLY A 22 -6.91 -2.23 -3.67
CA GLY A 22 -7.56 -1.43 -4.69
C GLY A 22 -7.97 -0.06 -4.15
N SER A 23 -7.80 1.00 -4.94
CA SER A 23 -8.04 2.37 -4.48
C SER A 23 -8.76 3.23 -5.51
N TYR A 24 -9.38 4.29 -5.02
CA TYR A 24 -9.95 5.38 -5.81
C TYR A 24 -8.89 6.19 -6.59
N ASP A 25 -7.61 6.00 -6.30
CA ASP A 25 -6.52 6.61 -7.07
C ASP A 25 -6.31 5.96 -8.46
N ARG A 26 -7.20 5.04 -8.85
CA ARG A 26 -7.18 4.30 -10.11
C ARG A 26 -5.96 3.39 -10.23
N SER A 27 -5.45 2.93 -9.13
CA SER A 27 -4.35 1.96 -9.09
C SER A 27 -4.67 0.78 -8.19
N LEU A 28 -4.09 -0.34 -8.55
CA LEU A 28 -4.03 -1.53 -7.73
C LEU A 28 -2.57 -1.73 -7.33
N ARG A 29 -2.33 -2.09 -6.09
CA ARG A 29 -0.98 -2.28 -5.57
C ARG A 29 -0.84 -3.60 -4.85
N ILE A 30 0.30 -4.24 -5.03
CA ILE A 30 0.68 -5.44 -4.31
C ILE A 30 1.78 -5.08 -3.32
N PHE A 31 1.58 -5.46 -2.07
CA PHE A 31 2.51 -5.22 -0.97
C PHE A 31 2.95 -6.55 -0.37
N PRO A 32 4.24 -6.76 -0.16
CA PRO A 32 4.71 -7.75 0.79
C PRO A 32 4.32 -7.34 2.22
N VAL A 33 3.88 -8.29 3.04
CA VAL A 33 3.41 -8.02 4.41
C VAL A 33 4.48 -7.33 5.27
N GLU A 34 5.74 -7.72 5.10
CA GLU A 34 6.87 -7.16 5.86
C GLU A 34 7.40 -5.84 5.28
N ALA A 35 7.00 -5.43 4.08
CA ALA A 35 7.58 -4.27 3.42
C ALA A 35 6.64 -3.06 3.44
N HIS A 36 7.21 -1.89 3.67
CA HIS A 36 6.47 -0.61 3.66
C HIS A 36 6.21 -0.05 2.26
N ARG A 37 6.62 -0.76 1.20
CA ARG A 37 6.46 -0.32 -0.19
C ARG A 37 5.82 -1.40 -1.04
N SER A 38 4.96 -0.97 -1.95
CA SER A 38 4.39 -1.87 -2.93
C SER A 38 5.47 -2.45 -3.85
N ARG A 39 5.38 -3.75 -4.10
CA ARG A 39 6.21 -4.46 -5.06
C ARG A 39 5.77 -4.14 -6.48
N GLU A 40 4.46 -4.14 -6.73
CA GLU A 40 3.88 -3.84 -8.03
C GLU A 40 2.83 -2.73 -7.92
N ILE A 41 2.67 -1.98 -9.01
CA ILE A 41 1.64 -0.96 -9.17
C ILE A 41 1.00 -1.16 -10.54
N TYR A 42 -0.27 -1.52 -10.56
CA TYR A 42 -1.04 -1.71 -11.78
C TYR A 42 -2.02 -0.57 -12.00
N HIS A 43 -2.05 -0.08 -13.22
CA HIS A 43 -2.98 0.94 -13.67
C HIS A 43 -3.13 0.90 -15.19
N THR A 44 -4.24 1.38 -15.70
CA THR A 44 -4.42 1.60 -17.15
C THR A 44 -5.06 2.96 -17.38
N LYS A 45 -4.94 3.48 -18.60
CA LYS A 45 -5.54 4.78 -18.97
C LYS A 45 -7.06 4.80 -18.84
N ARG A 46 -7.72 3.64 -19.06
CA ARG A 46 -9.19 3.50 -18.99
C ARG A 46 -9.69 3.14 -17.61
N MET A 47 -8.82 2.63 -16.74
CA MET A 47 -9.19 2.22 -15.40
C MET A 47 -9.67 3.39 -14.58
N GLN A 48 -10.87 3.27 -14.02
CA GLN A 48 -11.46 4.20 -13.09
C GLN A 48 -11.20 3.74 -11.64
N GLN A 49 -12.00 4.21 -10.71
CA GLN A 49 -11.91 3.83 -9.31
C GLN A 49 -12.00 2.33 -9.14
N VAL A 50 -11.08 1.74 -8.41
CA VAL A 50 -11.08 0.31 -8.09
C VAL A 50 -11.98 0.11 -6.88
N LEU A 51 -13.01 -0.71 -7.04
CA LEU A 51 -14.03 -0.95 -6.01
C LEU A 51 -13.78 -2.26 -5.26
N SER A 52 -13.32 -3.30 -5.99
CA SER A 52 -13.05 -4.62 -5.41
C SER A 52 -11.80 -5.24 -6.00
N VAL A 53 -11.13 -6.05 -5.21
CA VAL A 53 -9.97 -6.84 -5.62
C VAL A 53 -10.09 -8.24 -5.06
N LEU A 54 -9.56 -9.21 -5.79
CA LEU A 54 -9.54 -10.60 -5.38
C LEU A 54 -8.23 -11.24 -5.83
N TRP A 55 -7.59 -11.97 -4.95
CA TRP A 55 -6.42 -12.78 -5.28
C TRP A 55 -6.86 -14.17 -5.70
N SER A 56 -6.32 -14.68 -6.80
CA SER A 56 -6.61 -16.04 -7.27
C SER A 56 -5.94 -17.09 -6.37
N LEU A 57 -6.63 -18.19 -6.11
CA LEU A 57 -6.13 -19.27 -5.24
C LEU A 57 -4.87 -19.97 -5.77
N ASP A 58 -4.54 -19.83 -7.05
CA ASP A 58 -3.29 -20.34 -7.64
C ASP A 58 -2.09 -19.40 -7.46
N ASP A 59 -2.26 -18.28 -6.74
CA ASP A 59 -1.26 -17.24 -6.48
C ASP A 59 -0.65 -16.57 -7.73
N LYS A 60 -1.23 -16.81 -8.91
CA LYS A 60 -0.70 -16.30 -10.19
C LYS A 60 -1.39 -15.06 -10.69
N PHE A 61 -2.64 -14.85 -10.32
CA PHE A 61 -3.46 -13.77 -10.83
C PHE A 61 -4.13 -12.97 -9.72
N VAL A 62 -4.37 -11.71 -10.04
CA VAL A 62 -5.18 -10.80 -9.25
C VAL A 62 -6.29 -10.27 -10.14
N LEU A 63 -7.50 -10.24 -9.64
CA LEU A 63 -8.66 -9.67 -10.32
C LEU A 63 -8.99 -8.32 -9.72
N SER A 64 -9.47 -7.39 -10.52
CA SER A 64 -9.96 -6.10 -10.03
C SER A 64 -11.24 -5.69 -10.75
N GLY A 65 -12.25 -5.32 -9.98
CA GLY A 65 -13.47 -4.67 -10.45
C GLY A 65 -13.34 -3.15 -10.32
N SER A 66 -13.68 -2.43 -11.37
CA SER A 66 -13.61 -0.97 -11.36
C SER A 66 -14.93 -0.36 -11.86
N ASP A 67 -15.14 0.92 -11.55
CA ASP A 67 -16.33 1.69 -11.89
C ASP A 67 -16.62 1.76 -13.43
N GLU A 68 -15.66 1.42 -14.27
CA GLU A 68 -15.86 1.28 -15.72
C GLU A 68 -16.62 0.00 -16.14
N MET A 69 -17.17 -0.75 -15.17
CA MET A 69 -17.92 -2.02 -15.36
C MET A 69 -17.10 -3.15 -15.97
N ASN A 70 -15.78 -3.09 -15.91
CA ASN A 70 -14.88 -4.12 -16.41
C ASN A 70 -14.14 -4.82 -15.25
N ILE A 71 -14.02 -6.14 -15.37
CA ILE A 71 -13.13 -6.94 -14.53
C ILE A 71 -11.81 -7.11 -15.28
N ARG A 72 -10.72 -6.80 -14.62
CA ARG A 72 -9.38 -6.96 -15.16
C ARG A 72 -8.63 -8.04 -14.42
N VAL A 73 -7.89 -8.81 -15.19
CA VAL A 73 -7.01 -9.86 -14.67
C VAL A 73 -5.56 -9.39 -14.82
N TRP A 74 -4.83 -9.44 -13.74
CA TRP A 74 -3.42 -9.05 -13.65
C TRP A 74 -2.58 -10.24 -13.23
N LYS A 75 -1.33 -10.28 -13.65
CA LYS A 75 -0.39 -11.25 -13.10
C LYS A 75 0.03 -10.82 -11.69
N ALA A 76 0.06 -11.72 -10.73
CA ALA A 76 0.58 -11.42 -9.40
C ALA A 76 2.03 -10.93 -9.47
N ASN A 77 2.83 -11.51 -10.37
CA ASN A 77 4.18 -11.05 -10.66
C ASN A 77 4.28 -10.59 -12.12
N ALA A 78 4.48 -9.29 -12.34
CA ALA A 78 4.52 -8.71 -13.69
C ALA A 78 5.65 -9.25 -14.56
N SER A 79 6.79 -9.57 -13.97
CA SER A 79 7.98 -10.07 -14.66
C SER A 79 7.91 -11.57 -14.98
N GLU A 80 7.00 -12.30 -14.35
CA GLU A 80 6.86 -13.73 -14.56
C GLU A 80 6.25 -14.05 -15.92
N LYS A 81 6.86 -14.96 -16.65
CA LYS A 81 6.30 -15.54 -17.87
C LYS A 81 5.39 -16.71 -17.51
N LEU A 82 4.11 -16.58 -17.84
CA LEU A 82 3.14 -17.66 -17.70
C LEU A 82 3.24 -18.58 -18.93
N GLY A 83 3.56 -19.84 -18.69
CA GLY A 83 3.68 -20.86 -19.74
C GLY A 83 5.04 -21.54 -19.83
N PRO A 84 5.22 -22.49 -20.75
CA PRO A 84 6.49 -23.22 -20.86
C PRO A 84 7.62 -22.29 -21.31
N LEU A 85 8.68 -22.24 -20.53
CA LEU A 85 9.88 -21.48 -20.83
C LEU A 85 10.82 -22.32 -21.72
N ARG A 86 11.34 -21.73 -22.77
CA ARG A 86 12.41 -22.34 -23.54
C ARG A 86 13.71 -22.39 -22.70
N PRO A 87 14.58 -23.42 -22.87
CA PRO A 87 15.81 -23.55 -22.07
C PRO A 87 16.67 -22.28 -22.07
N ARG A 88 16.79 -21.62 -23.23
CA ARG A 88 17.53 -20.36 -23.38
C ARG A 88 16.91 -19.20 -22.58
N GLU A 89 15.59 -19.11 -22.53
CA GLU A 89 14.89 -18.07 -21.78
C GLU A 89 15.05 -18.31 -20.27
N LYS A 90 14.94 -19.57 -19.84
CA LYS A 90 15.18 -19.95 -18.45
C LYS A 90 16.60 -19.57 -18.02
N ALA A 91 17.62 -19.94 -18.81
CA ALA A 91 19.00 -19.59 -18.52
C ALA A 91 19.21 -18.06 -18.43
N ALA A 92 18.54 -17.27 -19.28
CA ALA A 92 18.63 -15.81 -19.22
C ALA A 92 17.97 -15.25 -17.95
N LEU A 93 16.81 -15.77 -17.53
CA LEU A 93 16.15 -15.37 -16.30
C LEU A 93 16.97 -15.72 -15.07
N ASP A 94 17.53 -16.95 -15.01
CA ASP A 94 18.38 -17.40 -13.93
C ASP A 94 19.67 -16.57 -13.83
N TYR A 95 20.25 -16.19 -14.96
CA TYR A 95 21.42 -15.30 -15.00
C TYR A 95 21.09 -13.91 -14.45
N ASN A 96 19.96 -13.30 -14.89
CA ASN A 96 19.53 -12.01 -14.40
C ASN A 96 19.22 -12.02 -12.90
N ALA A 97 18.58 -13.10 -12.41
CA ALA A 97 18.30 -13.26 -10.99
C ALA A 97 19.60 -13.31 -10.15
N ARG A 98 20.59 -14.09 -10.59
CA ARG A 98 21.91 -14.14 -9.92
C ARG A 98 22.63 -12.80 -9.95
N LEU A 99 22.57 -12.05 -11.07
CA LEU A 99 23.15 -10.71 -11.13
C LEU A 99 22.52 -9.75 -10.14
N ILE A 100 21.18 -9.76 -10.05
CA ILE A 100 20.45 -8.91 -9.10
C ILE A 100 20.81 -9.29 -7.67
N GLU A 101 20.88 -10.58 -7.34
CA GLU A 101 21.26 -11.07 -6.02
C GLU A 101 22.67 -10.64 -5.63
N THR A 102 23.64 -10.85 -6.53
CA THR A 102 25.05 -10.52 -6.30
C THR A 102 25.30 -9.03 -6.14
N TYR A 103 24.62 -8.20 -6.93
CA TYR A 103 24.83 -6.75 -6.97
C TYR A 103 23.68 -5.93 -6.36
N SER A 104 22.84 -6.53 -5.53
CA SER A 104 21.66 -5.88 -4.92
C SER A 104 21.99 -4.61 -4.14
N GLU A 105 23.18 -4.52 -3.55
CA GLU A 105 23.63 -3.35 -2.79
C GLU A 105 24.15 -2.20 -3.66
N HIS A 106 24.50 -2.49 -4.92
CA HIS A 106 25.01 -1.47 -5.82
C HIS A 106 23.91 -0.39 -6.07
N PRO A 107 24.24 0.92 -5.96
CA PRO A 107 23.24 2.00 -6.01
C PRO A 107 22.42 2.02 -7.30
N GLU A 108 23.02 1.73 -8.46
CA GLU A 108 22.33 1.68 -9.73
C GLU A 108 21.34 0.50 -9.81
N VAL A 109 21.75 -0.70 -9.40
CA VAL A 109 20.88 -1.89 -9.36
C VAL A 109 19.71 -1.66 -8.41
N ARG A 110 19.99 -1.11 -7.22
CA ARG A 110 18.98 -0.76 -6.23
C ARG A 110 17.99 0.28 -6.75
N ARG A 111 18.44 1.27 -7.52
CA ARG A 111 17.57 2.26 -8.17
C ARG A 111 16.64 1.60 -9.17
N ILE A 112 17.18 0.74 -10.05
CA ILE A 112 16.40 0.03 -11.07
C ILE A 112 15.39 -0.92 -10.42
N ALA A 113 15.80 -1.71 -9.44
CA ALA A 113 14.93 -2.65 -8.72
C ALA A 113 13.77 -1.94 -7.99
N LYS A 114 13.99 -0.73 -7.50
CA LYS A 114 12.97 0.08 -6.82
C LYS A 114 12.11 0.92 -7.75
N HIS A 115 12.49 1.01 -9.02
CA HIS A 115 11.74 1.82 -9.97
C HIS A 115 10.37 1.21 -10.22
N ARG A 116 9.34 2.07 -10.16
CA ARG A 116 7.97 1.71 -10.50
C ARG A 116 7.39 2.80 -11.39
N PHE A 117 6.71 2.40 -12.41
CA PHE A 117 5.99 3.34 -13.27
C PHE A 117 4.70 3.77 -12.54
N VAL A 118 4.65 5.03 -12.15
CA VAL A 118 3.50 5.61 -11.44
C VAL A 118 2.91 6.71 -12.33
N PRO A 119 1.58 6.75 -12.53
CA PRO A 119 0.93 7.83 -13.27
C PRO A 119 1.25 9.19 -12.69
N LYS A 120 1.39 10.20 -13.58
CA LYS A 120 1.73 11.57 -13.17
C LYS A 120 0.74 12.16 -12.15
N SER A 121 -0.55 11.83 -12.29
CA SER A 121 -1.59 12.26 -11.34
C SER A 121 -1.34 11.78 -9.92
N ILE A 122 -1.01 10.49 -9.76
CA ILE A 122 -0.69 9.90 -8.45
C ILE A 122 0.61 10.49 -7.89
N TYR A 123 1.62 10.64 -8.74
CA TYR A 123 2.90 11.24 -8.33
C TYR A 123 2.72 12.68 -7.85
N SER A 124 1.94 13.50 -8.57
CA SER A 124 1.66 14.89 -8.20
C SER A 124 0.88 14.96 -6.89
N ALA A 125 -0.18 14.17 -6.74
CA ALA A 125 -0.97 14.09 -5.49
C ALA A 125 -0.11 13.62 -4.30
N ALA A 126 0.77 12.64 -4.49
CA ALA A 126 1.68 12.18 -3.45
C ALA A 126 2.66 13.28 -3.00
N ASN A 127 3.18 14.08 -3.93
CA ASN A 127 4.04 15.21 -3.62
C ASN A 127 3.30 16.33 -2.90
N GLU A 128 2.07 16.63 -3.29
CA GLU A 128 1.22 17.61 -2.63
C GLU A 128 0.90 17.19 -1.19
N HIS A 129 0.46 15.95 -0.97
CA HIS A 129 0.24 15.40 0.37
C HIS A 129 1.51 15.46 1.24
N LYS A 130 2.68 15.17 0.65
CA LYS A 130 3.95 15.30 1.36
C LYS A 130 4.24 16.73 1.76
N ALA A 131 4.01 17.69 0.87
CA ALA A 131 4.21 19.11 1.16
C ALA A 131 3.28 19.60 2.28
N ILE A 132 1.99 19.20 2.24
CA ILE A 132 1.00 19.50 3.27
C ILE A 132 1.45 18.96 4.64
N ARG A 133 1.84 17.68 4.71
CA ARG A 133 2.31 17.05 5.96
C ARG A 133 3.55 17.75 6.54
N LEU A 134 4.51 18.08 5.67
CA LEU A 134 5.71 18.81 6.11
C LEU A 134 5.38 20.20 6.65
N SER A 135 4.44 20.91 6.01
CA SER A 135 3.95 22.21 6.47
C SER A 135 3.27 22.11 7.84
N GLN A 136 2.36 21.14 8.00
CA GLN A 136 1.66 20.88 9.26
C GLN A 136 2.64 20.52 10.38
N ARG A 137 3.58 19.62 10.12
CA ARG A 137 4.63 19.25 11.09
C ARG A 137 5.45 20.45 11.54
N ARG A 138 5.85 21.31 10.60
CA ARG A 138 6.59 22.54 10.90
C ARG A 138 5.77 23.51 11.77
N LYS A 139 4.48 23.68 11.46
CA LYS A 139 3.55 24.51 12.25
C LYS A 139 3.40 23.98 13.67
N GLU A 140 3.22 22.67 13.85
CA GLU A 140 3.12 22.05 15.17
C GLU A 140 4.44 22.16 15.97
N GLU A 141 5.57 21.99 15.31
CA GLU A 141 6.88 22.15 15.93
C GLU A 141 7.11 23.59 16.40
N ASN A 142 6.80 24.58 15.55
CA ASN A 142 6.89 25.99 15.92
C ASN A 142 5.93 26.35 17.07
N ARG A 143 4.70 25.82 17.04
CA ARG A 143 3.74 26.02 18.13
C ARG A 143 4.30 25.49 19.46
N ARG A 144 4.92 24.32 19.48
CA ARG A 144 5.54 23.76 20.68
C ARG A 144 6.74 24.59 21.16
N LYS A 145 7.57 25.07 20.23
CA LYS A 145 8.72 25.92 20.56
C LYS A 145 8.32 27.24 21.24
N HIS A 146 7.19 27.82 20.85
CA HIS A 146 6.72 29.13 21.36
C HIS A 146 5.65 29.01 22.44
N SER A 147 5.31 27.82 22.90
CA SER A 147 4.36 27.58 23.98
C SER A 147 5.08 27.24 25.27
N LYS A 148 4.40 27.41 26.42
CA LYS A 148 4.96 26.99 27.73
C LYS A 148 5.31 25.49 27.70
N PRO A 149 6.41 25.07 28.30
CA PRO A 149 6.78 23.65 28.38
C PRO A 149 5.59 22.79 28.89
N GLY A 150 5.26 21.73 28.20
CA GLY A 150 4.17 20.81 28.58
C GLY A 150 2.75 21.23 28.17
N SER A 151 2.51 22.48 27.69
CA SER A 151 1.16 22.94 27.30
C SER A 151 0.65 22.33 25.99
N VAL A 152 1.53 21.92 25.08
CA VAL A 152 1.18 21.29 23.81
C VAL A 152 1.80 19.90 23.75
N PRO A 153 1.01 18.83 23.96
CA PRO A 153 1.52 17.47 23.95
C PRO A 153 2.01 17.06 22.54
N TYR A 154 3.04 16.25 22.51
CA TYR A 154 3.49 15.60 21.29
C TYR A 154 2.63 14.36 21.03
N VAL A 155 1.91 14.33 19.93
CA VAL A 155 1.19 13.15 19.47
C VAL A 155 1.92 12.57 18.25
N PRO A 156 2.46 11.34 18.32
CA PRO A 156 3.05 10.65 17.18
C PRO A 156 2.07 10.55 16.01
N GLU A 157 2.58 10.65 14.78
CA GLU A 157 1.72 10.71 13.59
C GLU A 157 0.87 9.44 13.41
N ASN A 158 1.40 8.28 13.76
CA ASN A 158 0.68 7.01 13.73
C ASN A 158 -0.53 6.97 14.69
N LEU A 159 -0.47 7.68 15.80
CA LEU A 159 -1.57 7.74 16.78
C LEU A 159 -2.66 8.77 16.43
N LYS A 160 -2.35 9.74 15.56
CA LYS A 160 -3.34 10.77 15.16
C LYS A 160 -4.52 10.20 14.38
N HIS A 161 -4.30 9.09 13.69
CA HIS A 161 -5.30 8.45 12.82
C HIS A 161 -5.98 7.24 13.46
N MET A 162 -5.59 6.90 14.68
CA MET A 162 -6.26 5.81 15.41
C MET A 162 -7.56 6.34 16.04
N VAL A 163 -8.68 5.78 15.59
CA VAL A 163 -9.97 5.98 16.23
C VAL A 163 -9.92 5.20 17.56
N LYS A 164 -9.96 5.93 18.68
CA LYS A 164 -10.13 5.27 19.98
C LYS A 164 -11.57 4.77 20.05
N GLU A 165 -11.76 3.48 20.17
CA GLU A 165 -13.07 2.94 20.53
C GLU A 165 -13.50 3.60 21.85
N SER A 166 -14.62 4.31 21.82
CA SER A 166 -15.25 4.79 23.05
C SER A 166 -15.62 3.55 23.86
N ALA A 167 -15.10 3.46 25.07
CA ALA A 167 -15.50 2.38 25.98
C ALA A 167 -17.03 2.29 26.00
N PRO A 168 -17.63 1.09 25.89
CA PRO A 168 -19.08 0.95 25.97
C PRO A 168 -19.57 1.59 27.27
N PRO A 169 -20.71 2.32 27.25
CA PRO A 169 -21.23 2.96 28.45
C PRO A 169 -21.36 1.88 29.58
N ALA A 170 -20.80 2.19 30.72
CA ALA A 170 -20.86 1.30 31.88
C ALA A 170 -22.32 0.91 32.12
N VAL A 171 -22.63 -0.37 32.00
CA VAL A 171 -23.94 -0.90 32.32
C VAL A 171 -24.20 -0.60 33.80
N PRO A 172 -25.26 0.16 34.16
CA PRO A 172 -25.53 0.45 35.56
C PRO A 172 -25.71 -0.87 36.32
N ALA A 173 -24.98 -1.01 37.39
CA ALA A 173 -25.08 -2.18 38.26
C ALA A 173 -26.54 -2.39 38.65
N ARG A 174 -27.13 -3.53 38.31
CA ARG A 174 -28.45 -3.94 38.81
C ARG A 174 -28.37 -3.97 40.32
N ASN A 175 -29.06 -3.06 40.98
CA ASN A 175 -29.28 -3.11 42.40
C ASN A 175 -29.98 -4.42 42.73
N SER A 176 -29.26 -5.34 43.34
CA SER A 176 -29.80 -6.53 43.97
C SER A 176 -30.30 -6.16 45.35
N ASN A 177 -31.38 -5.40 45.39
CA ASN A 177 -32.18 -5.22 46.61
C ASN A 177 -33.65 -5.33 46.24
N SER A 178 -34.17 -6.53 46.31
CA SER A 178 -35.54 -6.82 46.72
C SER A 178 -35.60 -8.23 47.27
N VAL A 179 -35.89 -8.26 48.50
CA VAL A 179 -36.31 -9.36 49.34
C VAL A 179 -37.39 -10.21 48.70
#